data_e063779a4d890cf2b69beec53036a097
#
_entry.id   e063779a4d890cf2b69beec53036a097
#
_cell.length_a   1.000
_cell.length_b   1.000
_cell.length_c   1.000
_cell.angle_alpha   90.00
_cell.angle_beta   90.00
_cell.angle_gamma   90.00
#
_symmetry.space_group_name_H-M   'P 1'
#
loop_
_entity.id
_entity.type
_entity.pdbx_description
1 polymer ?
#
loop_
_entity_poly.entity_id
_entity_poly.type
_entity_poly.pdbx_seq_one_letter_code
_entity_poly.pdbx_strand_id
1 'polypeptide(L)'
;MRCVLAADDPALIAACGAAAEASAGIEVVASVSRSRVMGGAVPACDVLLVADAPGHPAAGWAEDAARACPGLAVVLLVDDAGVDTYRAALRVGACAVATLPVSPAGLAAAVADALRAHRPGAGAGDGTPGEVIAVAGASGGVGASAVALALAAGRRGLLVDLSRTRAGLSFALGASPERSLADLAQAGEALAAGISTVAAEHPCGLRFVPGPPDADVLSAVGPGWGLTLVREVRARERTTVIDVGGAAEGSAREALVAADRAVVVVTPVRSALEAARALVLDAARWGVAAPPELVVNRWSRRADVGLRAVSRIVDAPVAAVVRDDPRRMRAYDEGCVDVARWMRAGPMAELPPALRRGPD
;
A
#
# COMPACT_ATOMS: atom_id res chain seq x y z
N MET A 1 -16.84 22.32 -6.87
CA MET A 1 -16.85 20.87 -7.12
C MET A 1 -18.29 20.39 -6.95
N ARG A 2 -18.83 19.73 -7.97
CA ARG A 2 -20.22 19.28 -7.98
C ARG A 2 -20.28 17.84 -7.50
N CYS A 3 -20.98 17.59 -6.40
CA CYS A 3 -21.17 16.27 -5.82
C CYS A 3 -22.63 15.82 -5.96
N VAL A 4 -22.85 14.52 -6.16
CA VAL A 4 -24.16 13.89 -6.04
C VAL A 4 -24.10 12.96 -4.83
N LEU A 5 -25.11 13.02 -3.97
CA LEU A 5 -25.21 12.16 -2.80
C LEU A 5 -26.15 10.98 -3.09
N ALA A 6 -25.64 9.77 -2.99
CA ALA A 6 -26.42 8.54 -3.05
C ALA A 6 -26.79 8.11 -1.63
N ALA A 7 -28.00 8.41 -1.22
CA ALA A 7 -28.54 8.06 0.09
C ALA A 7 -30.08 7.99 0.04
N ASP A 8 -30.66 7.11 0.85
CA ASP A 8 -32.12 6.97 0.98
C ASP A 8 -32.66 7.57 2.29
N ASP A 9 -31.79 7.85 3.27
CA ASP A 9 -32.16 8.44 4.57
C ASP A 9 -32.21 9.98 4.48
N PRO A 10 -33.38 10.62 4.72
CA PRO A 10 -33.53 12.07 4.68
C PRO A 10 -32.67 12.81 5.72
N ALA A 11 -32.43 12.21 6.89
CA ALA A 11 -31.63 12.82 7.94
C ALA A 11 -30.16 12.87 7.53
N LEU A 12 -29.68 11.81 6.92
CA LEU A 12 -28.31 11.71 6.37
C LEU A 12 -28.11 12.67 5.20
N ILE A 13 -29.11 12.78 4.30
CA ILE A 13 -29.09 13.74 3.20
C ILE A 13 -28.97 15.16 3.74
N ALA A 14 -29.75 15.53 4.75
CA ALA A 14 -29.70 16.85 5.35
C ALA A 14 -28.34 17.12 6.03
N ALA A 15 -27.80 16.15 6.78
CA ALA A 15 -26.52 16.28 7.46
C ALA A 15 -25.35 16.44 6.48
N CYS A 16 -25.30 15.64 5.41
CA CYS A 16 -24.29 15.75 4.36
C CYS A 16 -24.41 17.05 3.56
N GLY A 17 -25.65 17.50 3.30
CA GLY A 17 -25.92 18.78 2.66
C GLY A 17 -25.36 19.95 3.49
N ALA A 18 -25.67 19.98 4.78
CA ALA A 18 -25.16 21.01 5.71
C ALA A 18 -23.61 20.99 5.80
N ALA A 19 -22.99 19.81 5.84
CA ALA A 19 -21.54 19.70 5.82
C ALA A 19 -20.92 20.22 4.51
N ALA A 20 -21.56 19.98 3.39
CA ALA A 20 -21.13 20.48 2.08
C ALA A 20 -21.27 22.00 1.98
N GLU A 21 -22.39 22.59 2.42
CA GLU A 21 -22.61 24.05 2.47
C GLU A 21 -21.58 24.76 3.33
N ALA A 22 -21.18 24.12 4.45
CA ALA A 22 -20.13 24.66 5.33
C ALA A 22 -18.71 24.44 4.78
N SER A 23 -18.56 23.68 3.70
CA SER A 23 -17.27 23.35 3.07
C SER A 23 -17.00 24.28 1.89
N ALA A 24 -15.87 24.95 1.87
CA ALA A 24 -15.53 25.85 0.75
C ALA A 24 -15.36 25.05 -0.56
N GLY A 25 -16.18 25.38 -1.56
CA GLY A 25 -16.04 24.87 -2.92
C GLY A 25 -16.68 23.50 -3.19
N ILE A 26 -17.48 22.96 -2.27
CA ILE A 26 -18.28 21.75 -2.49
C ILE A 26 -19.75 22.14 -2.60
N GLU A 27 -20.42 21.58 -3.60
CA GLU A 27 -21.85 21.76 -3.86
C GLU A 27 -22.50 20.37 -4.08
N VAL A 28 -23.44 20.00 -3.23
CA VAL A 28 -24.28 18.81 -3.46
C VAL A 28 -25.43 19.22 -4.38
N VAL A 29 -25.28 18.91 -5.66
CA VAL A 29 -26.22 19.34 -6.71
C VAL A 29 -27.50 18.51 -6.75
N ALA A 30 -27.45 17.28 -6.21
CA ALA A 30 -28.61 16.39 -6.13
C ALA A 30 -28.38 15.27 -5.12
N SER A 31 -29.48 14.73 -4.58
CA SER A 31 -29.50 13.42 -3.92
C SER A 31 -30.22 12.41 -4.81
N VAL A 32 -29.74 11.17 -4.81
CA VAL A 32 -30.28 10.08 -5.63
C VAL A 32 -30.46 8.82 -4.79
N SER A 33 -31.51 8.04 -5.10
CA SER A 33 -31.70 6.74 -4.49
C SER A 33 -30.77 5.68 -5.11
N ARG A 34 -30.59 4.56 -4.41
CA ARG A 34 -29.81 3.42 -4.89
C ARG A 34 -30.28 2.91 -6.26
N SER A 35 -31.59 2.83 -6.47
CA SER A 35 -32.16 2.36 -7.74
C SER A 35 -31.76 3.24 -8.95
N ARG A 36 -31.59 4.53 -8.73
CA ARG A 36 -31.13 5.46 -9.79
C ARG A 36 -29.64 5.28 -10.06
N VAL A 37 -28.83 5.05 -9.04
CA VAL A 37 -27.40 4.75 -9.21
C VAL A 37 -27.21 3.47 -10.01
N MET A 38 -27.90 2.40 -9.63
CA MET A 38 -27.84 1.12 -10.34
C MET A 38 -28.31 1.21 -11.80
N GLY A 39 -29.28 2.09 -12.10
CA GLY A 39 -29.73 2.36 -13.44
C GLY A 39 -28.85 3.30 -14.27
N GLY A 40 -27.70 3.75 -13.72
CA GLY A 40 -26.82 4.71 -14.39
C GLY A 40 -27.41 6.12 -14.54
N ALA A 41 -28.51 6.43 -13.85
CA ALA A 41 -29.21 7.72 -13.93
C ALA A 41 -28.67 8.71 -12.88
N VAL A 42 -27.35 8.86 -12.81
CA VAL A 42 -26.69 9.83 -11.92
C VAL A 42 -26.52 11.15 -12.68
N PRO A 43 -26.94 12.29 -12.09
CA PRO A 43 -26.72 13.61 -12.70
C PRO A 43 -25.21 13.87 -12.88
N ALA A 44 -24.88 14.73 -13.86
CA ALA A 44 -23.47 15.09 -14.11
C ALA A 44 -22.83 15.72 -12.85
N CYS A 45 -21.79 15.10 -12.36
CA CYS A 45 -21.05 15.51 -11.17
C CYS A 45 -19.57 15.15 -11.29
N ASP A 46 -18.75 15.73 -10.41
CA ASP A 46 -17.32 15.44 -10.29
C ASP A 46 -17.09 14.23 -9.38
N VAL A 47 -17.93 14.08 -8.33
CA VAL A 47 -17.80 13.08 -7.28
C VAL A 47 -19.17 12.52 -6.89
N LEU A 48 -19.25 11.21 -6.73
CA LEU A 48 -20.41 10.53 -6.14
C LEU A 48 -20.10 10.18 -4.69
N LEU A 49 -20.87 10.74 -3.75
CA LEU A 49 -20.85 10.41 -2.34
C LEU A 49 -21.84 9.26 -2.09
N VAL A 50 -21.38 8.14 -1.57
CA VAL A 50 -22.25 6.97 -1.29
C VAL A 50 -22.27 6.73 0.21
N ALA A 51 -23.43 6.86 0.83
CA ALA A 51 -23.55 6.77 2.28
C ALA A 51 -24.09 5.41 2.75
N ASP A 52 -23.54 4.93 3.87
CA ASP A 52 -24.05 3.75 4.59
C ASP A 52 -25.52 3.97 4.97
N ALA A 53 -26.30 2.89 4.90
CA ALA A 53 -27.68 2.84 5.39
C ALA A 53 -27.94 1.51 6.10
N PRO A 54 -28.83 1.45 7.09
CA PRO A 54 -29.17 0.21 7.79
C PRO A 54 -29.57 -0.90 6.81
N GLY A 55 -28.84 -2.02 6.86
CA GLY A 55 -29.06 -3.16 5.97
C GLY A 55 -28.50 -3.03 4.55
N HIS A 56 -27.86 -1.89 4.22
CA HIS A 56 -27.28 -1.62 2.89
C HIS A 56 -25.92 -0.93 3.01
N PRO A 57 -24.84 -1.69 3.19
CA PRO A 57 -23.49 -1.12 3.35
C PRO A 57 -23.06 -0.37 2.08
N ALA A 58 -22.45 0.81 2.26
CA ALA A 58 -22.01 1.70 1.18
C ALA A 58 -21.10 1.00 0.16
N ALA A 59 -20.32 0.01 0.59
CA ALA A 59 -19.47 -0.76 -0.29
C ALA A 59 -20.23 -1.45 -1.44
N GLY A 60 -21.42 -1.99 -1.17
CA GLY A 60 -22.25 -2.60 -2.21
C GLY A 60 -22.81 -1.57 -3.22
N TRP A 61 -23.15 -0.36 -2.74
CA TRP A 61 -23.58 0.73 -3.61
C TRP A 61 -22.43 1.25 -4.46
N ALA A 62 -21.23 1.33 -3.92
CA ALA A 62 -20.05 1.79 -4.63
C ALA A 62 -19.67 0.86 -5.77
N GLU A 63 -19.81 -0.46 -5.57
CA GLU A 63 -19.63 -1.44 -6.64
C GLU A 63 -20.62 -1.25 -7.78
N ASP A 64 -21.90 -1.04 -7.44
CA ASP A 64 -22.94 -0.75 -8.40
C ASP A 64 -22.68 0.57 -9.14
N ALA A 65 -22.25 1.61 -8.40
CA ALA A 65 -21.89 2.92 -8.96
C ALA A 65 -20.69 2.87 -9.90
N ALA A 66 -19.63 2.17 -9.51
CA ALA A 66 -18.42 2.01 -10.34
C ALA A 66 -18.73 1.26 -11.64
N ARG A 67 -19.64 0.28 -11.58
CA ARG A 67 -20.10 -0.46 -12.76
C ARG A 67 -21.01 0.36 -13.67
N ALA A 68 -21.91 1.15 -13.07
CA ALA A 68 -22.90 1.94 -13.82
C ALA A 68 -22.33 3.26 -14.39
N CYS A 69 -21.35 3.85 -13.69
CA CYS A 69 -20.75 5.13 -14.02
C CYS A 69 -19.21 5.02 -14.05
N PRO A 70 -18.65 4.26 -15.01
CA PRO A 70 -17.19 4.12 -15.11
C PRO A 70 -16.56 5.49 -15.36
N GLY A 71 -15.55 5.81 -14.58
CA GLY A 71 -14.84 7.09 -14.68
C GLY A 71 -15.37 8.18 -13.75
N LEU A 72 -16.26 7.87 -12.80
CA LEU A 72 -16.72 8.79 -11.76
C LEU A 72 -15.96 8.54 -10.44
N ALA A 73 -15.45 9.59 -9.82
CA ALA A 73 -14.82 9.51 -8.50
C ALA A 73 -15.89 9.15 -7.45
N VAL A 74 -15.65 8.12 -6.63
CA VAL A 74 -16.58 7.64 -5.61
C VAL A 74 -15.97 7.82 -4.21
N VAL A 75 -16.74 8.42 -3.29
CA VAL A 75 -16.42 8.53 -1.86
C VAL A 75 -17.44 7.72 -1.07
N LEU A 76 -16.97 6.85 -0.17
CA LEU A 76 -17.84 6.17 0.79
C LEU A 76 -17.97 6.99 2.08
N LEU A 77 -19.21 7.19 2.52
CA LEU A 77 -19.54 7.76 3.83
C LEU A 77 -20.05 6.63 4.73
N VAL A 78 -19.28 6.27 5.75
CA VAL A 78 -19.47 5.06 6.55
C VAL A 78 -19.52 5.37 8.05
N ASP A 79 -20.24 4.55 8.82
CA ASP A 79 -20.30 4.71 10.28
C ASP A 79 -18.98 4.34 10.97
N ASP A 80 -18.27 3.36 10.42
CA ASP A 80 -16.96 2.91 10.89
C ASP A 80 -15.95 2.80 9.76
N ALA A 81 -14.89 3.59 9.82
CA ALA A 81 -13.76 3.55 8.89
C ALA A 81 -12.68 2.54 9.31
N GLY A 82 -13.08 1.38 9.81
CA GLY A 82 -12.18 0.28 10.13
C GLY A 82 -11.49 -0.32 8.90
N VAL A 83 -10.48 -1.15 9.14
CA VAL A 83 -9.67 -1.80 8.09
C VAL A 83 -10.52 -2.57 7.08
N ASP A 84 -11.58 -3.24 7.53
CA ASP A 84 -12.46 -4.03 6.65
C ASP A 84 -13.30 -3.14 5.73
N THR A 85 -13.73 -1.98 6.20
CA THR A 85 -14.43 -0.97 5.40
C THR A 85 -13.53 -0.39 4.32
N TYR A 86 -12.28 -0.05 4.64
CA TYR A 86 -11.31 0.39 3.65
C TYR A 86 -10.99 -0.69 2.60
N ARG A 87 -10.89 -1.95 3.01
CA ARG A 87 -10.74 -3.08 2.07
C ARG A 87 -11.91 -3.20 1.12
N ALA A 88 -13.12 -3.10 1.66
CA ALA A 88 -14.31 -3.13 0.85
C ALA A 88 -14.32 -1.97 -0.15
N ALA A 89 -13.97 -0.76 0.29
CA ALA A 89 -13.84 0.42 -0.54
C ALA A 89 -12.85 0.22 -1.71
N LEU A 90 -11.66 -0.29 -1.43
CA LEU A 90 -10.65 -0.57 -2.46
C LEU A 90 -11.12 -1.61 -3.48
N ARG A 91 -11.76 -2.69 -3.02
CA ARG A 91 -12.27 -3.75 -3.91
C ARG A 91 -13.33 -3.25 -4.88
N VAL A 92 -14.15 -2.30 -4.45
CA VAL A 92 -15.24 -1.75 -5.26
C VAL A 92 -14.84 -0.50 -6.06
N GLY A 93 -13.55 -0.14 -6.04
CA GLY A 93 -13.03 1.01 -6.79
C GLY A 93 -13.41 2.37 -6.20
N ALA A 94 -13.80 2.43 -4.91
CA ALA A 94 -14.01 3.70 -4.24
C ALA A 94 -12.68 4.45 -4.07
N CYS A 95 -12.72 5.76 -4.31
CA CYS A 95 -11.51 6.60 -4.32
C CYS A 95 -11.15 7.14 -2.94
N ALA A 96 -12.11 7.25 -2.02
CA ALA A 96 -11.90 7.74 -0.65
C ALA A 96 -13.00 7.24 0.29
N VAL A 97 -12.75 7.33 1.61
CA VAL A 97 -13.68 6.98 2.67
C VAL A 97 -13.71 8.13 3.69
N ALA A 98 -14.90 8.49 4.17
CA ALA A 98 -15.08 9.42 5.29
C ALA A 98 -16.07 8.84 6.31
N THR A 99 -15.88 9.19 7.58
CA THR A 99 -16.72 8.71 8.70
C THR A 99 -17.95 9.58 8.91
N LEU A 100 -19.07 8.96 9.20
CA LEU A 100 -20.29 9.62 9.62
C LEU A 100 -20.28 9.83 11.16
N PRO A 101 -20.85 10.92 11.70
CA PRO A 101 -21.30 12.10 10.97
C PRO A 101 -20.13 12.85 10.32
N VAL A 102 -20.25 13.17 9.03
CA VAL A 102 -19.17 13.81 8.31
C VAL A 102 -19.02 15.28 8.72
N SER A 103 -17.81 15.68 9.10
CA SER A 103 -17.48 17.08 9.33
C SER A 103 -17.22 17.82 8.00
N PRO A 104 -17.40 19.16 7.93
CA PRO A 104 -17.07 19.91 6.72
C PRO A 104 -15.63 19.71 6.24
N ALA A 105 -14.67 19.68 7.15
CA ALA A 105 -13.27 19.42 6.83
C ALA A 105 -13.05 17.98 6.33
N GLY A 106 -13.68 16.99 6.97
CA GLY A 106 -13.58 15.59 6.57
C GLY A 106 -14.20 15.32 5.19
N LEU A 107 -15.33 15.97 4.88
CA LEU A 107 -15.95 15.90 3.56
C LEU A 107 -15.06 16.53 2.49
N ALA A 108 -14.51 17.71 2.76
CA ALA A 108 -13.63 18.41 1.84
C ALA A 108 -12.36 17.60 1.55
N ALA A 109 -11.78 17.00 2.57
CA ALA A 109 -10.64 16.11 2.44
C ALA A 109 -10.94 14.87 1.58
N ALA A 110 -12.02 14.15 1.89
CA ALA A 110 -12.41 12.96 1.15
C ALA A 110 -12.72 13.24 -0.32
N VAL A 111 -13.41 14.36 -0.62
CA VAL A 111 -13.68 14.80 -1.99
C VAL A 111 -12.39 15.16 -2.72
N ALA A 112 -11.48 15.89 -2.08
CA ALA A 112 -10.17 16.22 -2.66
C ALA A 112 -9.34 14.96 -2.92
N ASP A 113 -9.35 13.99 -2.02
CA ASP A 113 -8.68 12.70 -2.17
C ASP A 113 -9.26 11.90 -3.33
N ALA A 114 -10.59 11.83 -3.42
CA ALA A 114 -11.27 11.12 -4.49
C ALA A 114 -10.93 11.71 -5.87
N LEU A 115 -10.93 13.02 -6.00
CA LEU A 115 -10.56 13.69 -7.25
C LEU A 115 -9.09 13.49 -7.61
N ARG A 116 -8.19 13.49 -6.62
CA ARG A 116 -6.77 13.17 -6.86
C ARG A 116 -6.58 11.73 -7.32
N ALA A 117 -7.25 10.79 -6.65
CA ALA A 117 -7.18 9.37 -7.01
C ALA A 117 -7.81 9.08 -8.39
N HIS A 118 -8.83 9.86 -8.75
CA HIS A 118 -9.55 9.71 -10.02
C HIS A 118 -8.86 10.42 -11.21
N ARG A 119 -8.04 11.44 -10.95
CA ARG A 119 -7.22 12.07 -12.01
C ARG A 119 -6.05 11.16 -12.35
N PRO A 120 -5.89 10.69 -13.61
CA PRO A 120 -4.66 9.99 -14.02
C PRO A 120 -3.49 10.89 -13.66
N GLY A 121 -2.61 10.38 -12.80
CA GLY A 121 -1.55 11.17 -12.20
C GLY A 121 -0.60 11.76 -13.23
N ALA A 122 -0.18 12.98 -13.01
CA ALA A 122 0.89 13.67 -13.75
C ALA A 122 2.29 13.03 -13.55
N GLY A 123 2.36 11.71 -13.35
CA GLY A 123 3.59 10.96 -13.09
C GLY A 123 3.62 9.55 -13.66
N ALA A 124 2.48 8.92 -13.96
CA ALA A 124 2.42 7.66 -14.70
C ALA A 124 2.20 7.98 -16.18
N GLY A 125 3.23 7.85 -16.97
CA GLY A 125 3.15 8.17 -18.39
C GLY A 125 2.44 7.08 -19.19
N ASP A 126 1.16 6.89 -19.04
CA ASP A 126 0.22 6.20 -19.94
C ASP A 126 -1.16 5.87 -19.28
N GLY A 127 -1.42 6.40 -18.08
CA GLY A 127 -2.71 6.18 -17.39
C GLY A 127 -2.84 4.80 -16.70
N THR A 128 -1.83 3.96 -16.74
CA THR A 128 -1.83 2.65 -16.07
C THR A 128 -1.48 2.81 -14.58
N PRO A 129 -2.30 2.31 -13.65
CA PRO A 129 -1.96 2.32 -12.23
C PRO A 129 -0.62 1.61 -11.97
N GLY A 130 0.22 2.18 -11.11
CA GLY A 130 1.49 1.58 -10.76
C GLY A 130 1.34 0.28 -9.97
N GLU A 131 2.32 -0.62 -10.11
CA GLU A 131 2.40 -1.87 -9.35
C GLU A 131 2.99 -1.61 -7.96
N VAL A 132 2.35 -2.12 -6.93
CA VAL A 132 2.83 -2.07 -5.54
C VAL A 132 3.15 -3.48 -5.03
N ILE A 133 4.39 -3.68 -4.59
CA ILE A 133 4.89 -4.94 -4.04
C ILE A 133 5.21 -4.73 -2.56
N ALA A 134 4.53 -5.44 -1.67
CA ALA A 134 4.86 -5.44 -0.26
C ALA A 134 5.79 -6.63 0.08
N VAL A 135 6.88 -6.35 0.79
CA VAL A 135 7.87 -7.34 1.20
C VAL A 135 7.86 -7.48 2.70
N ALA A 136 7.48 -8.65 3.18
CA ALA A 136 7.43 -9.00 4.59
C ALA A 136 8.51 -10.01 4.98
N GLY A 137 9.08 -9.88 6.17
CA GLY A 137 9.94 -10.89 6.76
C GLY A 137 9.14 -11.87 7.62
N ALA A 138 9.31 -13.16 7.43
CA ALA A 138 8.68 -14.17 8.27
C ALA A 138 9.15 -14.08 9.75
N SER A 139 10.36 -13.64 9.96
CA SER A 139 10.94 -13.38 11.28
C SER A 139 12.04 -12.33 11.19
N GLY A 140 12.55 -11.86 12.33
CA GLY A 140 13.66 -10.93 12.35
C GLY A 140 14.93 -11.52 11.70
N GLY A 141 15.67 -10.68 10.97
CA GLY A 141 16.96 -11.05 10.37
C GLY A 141 16.91 -11.96 9.15
N VAL A 142 15.74 -12.26 8.56
CA VAL A 142 15.62 -13.08 7.33
C VAL A 142 16.08 -12.36 6.07
N GLY A 143 16.30 -11.04 6.12
CA GLY A 143 16.79 -10.23 5.00
C GLY A 143 15.68 -9.63 4.14
N ALA A 144 14.50 -9.38 4.68
CA ALA A 144 13.38 -8.75 3.96
C ALA A 144 13.77 -7.40 3.35
N SER A 145 14.39 -6.53 4.12
CA SER A 145 14.84 -5.20 3.65
C SER A 145 15.86 -5.31 2.51
N ALA A 146 16.76 -6.29 2.54
CA ALA A 146 17.71 -6.52 1.46
C ALA A 146 16.99 -6.98 0.17
N VAL A 147 15.97 -7.83 0.28
CA VAL A 147 15.14 -8.26 -0.84
C VAL A 147 14.32 -7.08 -1.37
N ALA A 148 13.71 -6.28 -0.50
CA ALA A 148 12.96 -5.08 -0.89
C ALA A 148 13.83 -4.09 -1.67
N LEU A 149 15.05 -3.80 -1.18
CA LEU A 149 16.04 -2.98 -1.86
C LEU A 149 16.36 -3.54 -3.26
N ALA A 150 16.60 -4.85 -3.37
CA ALA A 150 16.92 -5.48 -4.64
C ALA A 150 15.77 -5.41 -5.65
N LEU A 151 14.54 -5.62 -5.19
CA LEU A 151 13.36 -5.51 -6.05
C LEU A 151 13.16 -4.08 -6.54
N ALA A 152 13.25 -3.09 -5.65
CA ALA A 152 13.12 -1.68 -6.03
C ALA A 152 14.20 -1.23 -7.02
N ALA A 153 15.46 -1.59 -6.74
CA ALA A 153 16.59 -1.26 -7.63
C ALA A 153 16.46 -1.95 -8.99
N GLY A 154 16.05 -3.23 -9.01
CA GLY A 154 15.87 -3.99 -10.25
C GLY A 154 14.75 -3.46 -11.14
N ARG A 155 13.71 -2.89 -10.54
CA ARG A 155 12.54 -2.31 -11.19
C ARG A 155 12.65 -0.80 -11.45
N ARG A 156 13.73 -0.16 -10.96
CA ARG A 156 13.88 1.29 -10.97
C ARG A 156 12.67 1.98 -10.32
N GLY A 157 12.12 1.34 -9.28
CA GLY A 157 10.94 1.80 -8.58
C GLY A 157 11.27 2.62 -7.36
N LEU A 158 10.22 3.16 -6.72
CA LEU A 158 10.31 3.77 -5.41
C LEU A 158 10.43 2.66 -4.34
N LEU A 159 11.38 2.80 -3.42
CA LEU A 159 11.46 1.98 -2.20
C LEU A 159 10.85 2.75 -1.03
N VAL A 160 9.96 2.13 -0.27
CA VAL A 160 9.40 2.71 0.96
C VAL A 160 9.77 1.82 2.14
N ASP A 161 10.46 2.37 3.12
CA ASP A 161 10.80 1.67 4.36
C ASP A 161 9.70 1.89 5.42
N LEU A 162 8.73 0.99 5.45
CA LEU A 162 7.66 0.95 6.44
C LEU A 162 7.99 -0.01 7.61
N SER A 163 9.22 -0.50 7.65
CA SER A 163 9.68 -1.36 8.73
C SER A 163 9.88 -0.57 10.03
N ARG A 164 9.62 -1.21 11.17
CA ARG A 164 9.83 -0.60 12.50
C ARG A 164 11.28 -0.68 12.98
N THR A 165 12.19 -1.08 12.13
CA THR A 165 13.62 -1.24 12.45
C THR A 165 14.41 0.02 12.09
N ARG A 166 14.28 1.06 12.90
CA ARG A 166 15.10 2.28 12.93
C ARG A 166 16.04 2.47 11.73
N ALA A 167 15.51 2.99 10.61
CA ALA A 167 16.28 3.43 9.45
C ALA A 167 17.30 2.39 8.88
N GLY A 168 17.00 1.10 8.96
CA GLY A 168 17.93 0.05 8.52
C GLY A 168 18.31 0.15 7.04
N LEU A 169 17.38 0.51 6.17
CA LEU A 169 17.66 0.75 4.74
C LEU A 169 18.49 2.02 4.52
N SER A 170 18.24 3.10 5.28
CA SER A 170 19.05 4.31 5.21
C SER A 170 20.51 4.02 5.59
N PHE A 171 20.71 3.25 6.66
CA PHE A 171 22.06 2.81 7.05
C PHE A 171 22.72 1.97 5.95
N ALA A 172 22.06 0.95 5.43
CA ALA A 172 22.60 0.08 4.38
C ALA A 172 23.01 0.87 3.12
N LEU A 173 22.27 1.92 2.80
CA LEU A 173 22.54 2.82 1.68
C LEU A 173 23.59 3.90 1.99
N GLY A 174 24.10 3.98 3.21
CA GLY A 174 25.00 5.06 3.63
C GLY A 174 24.37 6.45 3.54
N ALA A 175 23.03 6.50 3.66
CA ALA A 175 22.27 7.72 3.52
C ALA A 175 21.90 8.30 4.88
N SER A 176 22.00 9.62 5.01
CA SER A 176 21.53 10.38 6.19
C SER A 176 20.45 11.39 5.74
N PRO A 177 19.25 10.93 5.42
CA PRO A 177 18.21 11.80 4.90
C PRO A 177 17.69 12.74 6.00
N GLU A 178 17.44 13.99 5.62
CA GLU A 178 16.85 15.01 6.51
C GLU A 178 15.37 14.74 6.79
N ARG A 179 14.70 13.96 5.91
CA ARG A 179 13.28 13.64 5.96
C ARG A 179 13.06 12.14 5.90
N SER A 180 11.97 11.71 6.49
CA SER A 180 11.64 10.30 6.63
C SER A 180 10.14 10.05 6.54
N LEU A 181 9.74 8.79 6.65
CA LEU A 181 8.35 8.39 6.76
C LEU A 181 7.61 9.07 7.94
N ALA A 182 8.36 9.54 8.96
CA ALA A 182 7.78 10.31 10.07
C ALA A 182 7.16 11.64 9.59
N ASP A 183 7.78 12.30 8.62
CA ASP A 183 7.25 13.53 8.04
C ASP A 183 5.95 13.26 7.26
N LEU A 184 5.89 12.11 6.56
CA LEU A 184 4.66 11.68 5.89
C LEU A 184 3.55 11.31 6.88
N ALA A 185 3.90 10.68 8.00
CA ALA A 185 2.94 10.33 9.05
C ALA A 185 2.28 11.58 9.67
N GLN A 186 3.05 12.66 9.77
CA GLN A 186 2.57 13.95 10.28
C GLN A 186 1.82 14.78 9.22
N ALA A 187 2.05 14.51 7.93
CA ALA A 187 1.47 15.29 6.84
C ALA A 187 -0.05 15.11 6.69
N GLY A 188 -0.65 14.11 7.33
CA GLY A 188 -2.09 13.84 7.24
C GLY A 188 -2.59 13.80 5.79
N GLU A 189 -3.47 14.72 5.45
CA GLU A 189 -4.08 14.83 4.11
C GLU A 189 -3.08 15.26 3.01
N ALA A 190 -1.93 15.82 3.37
CA ALA A 190 -0.89 16.22 2.43
C ALA A 190 0.08 15.08 2.06
N LEU A 191 -0.21 13.83 2.47
CA LEU A 191 0.62 12.65 2.21
C LEU A 191 1.03 12.55 0.73
N ALA A 192 0.10 12.82 -0.15
CA ALA A 192 0.28 12.79 -1.59
C ALA A 192 1.40 13.72 -2.11
N ALA A 193 1.40 14.97 -1.66
CA ALA A 193 2.45 15.94 -2.00
C ALA A 193 3.75 15.64 -1.25
N GLY A 194 3.65 15.06 -0.07
CA GLY A 194 4.76 14.74 0.80
C GLY A 194 5.69 13.64 0.25
N ILE A 195 5.16 12.63 -0.46
CA ILE A 195 5.98 11.52 -0.97
C ILE A 195 7.15 12.02 -1.82
N SER A 196 6.89 12.88 -2.80
CA SER A 196 7.95 13.43 -3.66
C SER A 196 8.94 14.31 -2.89
N THR A 197 8.49 14.94 -1.81
CA THR A 197 9.29 15.83 -0.98
C THR A 197 10.17 15.06 0.01
N VAL A 198 9.69 13.90 0.49
CA VAL A 198 10.38 13.04 1.46
C VAL A 198 11.27 12.01 0.78
N ALA A 199 10.93 11.61 -0.45
CA ALA A 199 11.73 10.64 -1.19
C ALA A 199 13.15 11.19 -1.44
N ALA A 200 14.14 10.50 -0.90
CA ALA A 200 15.55 10.75 -1.14
C ALA A 200 15.99 10.04 -2.43
N GLU A 201 16.96 10.61 -3.11
CA GLU A 201 17.59 9.99 -4.27
C GLU A 201 19.01 9.53 -3.90
N HIS A 202 19.26 8.25 -4.04
CA HIS A 202 20.59 7.68 -3.86
C HIS A 202 21.42 7.87 -5.12
N PRO A 203 22.76 8.05 -5.05
CA PRO A 203 23.63 8.28 -6.21
C PRO A 203 23.53 7.22 -7.32
N CYS A 204 23.02 6.03 -7.03
CA CYS A 204 22.75 5.00 -8.05
C CYS A 204 21.42 5.19 -8.82
N GLY A 205 20.69 6.28 -8.57
CA GLY A 205 19.38 6.56 -9.17
C GLY A 205 18.20 5.85 -8.50
N LEU A 206 18.41 5.19 -7.34
CA LEU A 206 17.32 4.63 -6.54
C LEU A 206 16.63 5.76 -5.76
N ARG A 207 15.32 5.85 -5.90
CA ARG A 207 14.49 6.72 -5.06
C ARG A 207 13.96 5.92 -3.88
N PHE A 208 14.04 6.49 -2.69
CA PHE A 208 13.52 5.81 -1.50
C PHE A 208 12.94 6.77 -0.48
N VAL A 209 11.90 6.34 0.21
CA VAL A 209 11.33 7.00 1.39
C VAL A 209 11.95 6.33 2.61
N PRO A 210 12.79 7.05 3.36
CA PRO A 210 13.47 6.50 4.52
C PRO A 210 12.51 6.10 5.63
N GLY A 211 12.80 5.03 6.33
CA GLY A 211 12.06 4.61 7.51
C GLY A 211 12.11 5.66 8.64
N PRO A 212 11.16 5.60 9.57
CA PRO A 212 11.13 6.57 10.67
C PRO A 212 12.31 6.34 11.61
N PRO A 213 12.87 7.43 12.18
CA PRO A 213 13.95 7.32 13.16
C PRO A 213 13.49 6.67 14.47
N ASP A 214 12.19 6.74 14.74
CA ASP A 214 11.54 6.17 15.90
C ASP A 214 10.36 5.28 15.47
N ALA A 215 10.34 4.06 16.01
CA ALA A 215 9.29 3.07 15.72
C ALA A 215 7.90 3.52 16.22
N ASP A 216 7.84 4.38 17.22
CA ASP A 216 6.58 4.85 17.81
C ASP A 216 5.81 5.80 16.89
N VAL A 217 6.48 6.45 15.94
CA VAL A 217 5.85 7.31 14.93
C VAL A 217 4.79 6.56 14.15
N LEU A 218 5.09 5.34 13.71
CA LEU A 218 4.14 4.51 12.96
C LEU A 218 3.00 3.95 13.84
N SER A 219 3.18 3.94 15.15
CA SER A 219 2.13 3.57 16.11
C SER A 219 1.14 4.70 16.35
N ALA A 220 1.55 5.95 16.09
CA ALA A 220 0.72 7.13 16.25
C ALA A 220 -0.16 7.44 15.03
N VAL A 221 0.09 6.82 13.87
CA VAL A 221 -0.78 7.01 12.70
C VAL A 221 -2.09 6.24 12.87
N GLY A 222 -3.18 6.87 12.44
CA GLY A 222 -4.50 6.28 12.52
C GLY A 222 -4.70 5.07 11.58
N PRO A 223 -5.75 4.28 11.81
CA PRO A 223 -6.17 3.21 10.90
C PRO A 223 -6.39 3.74 9.48
N GLY A 224 -6.06 2.93 8.48
CA GLY A 224 -6.20 3.29 7.07
C GLY A 224 -5.03 4.08 6.48
N TRP A 225 -4.05 4.48 7.29
CA TRP A 225 -2.89 5.23 6.79
C TRP A 225 -2.05 4.41 5.79
N GLY A 226 -1.81 3.14 6.07
CA GLY A 226 -1.09 2.24 5.17
C GLY A 226 -1.82 2.03 3.84
N LEU A 227 -3.15 1.94 3.88
CA LEU A 227 -3.99 1.88 2.67
C LEU A 227 -3.87 3.16 1.85
N THR A 228 -3.90 4.31 2.51
CA THR A 228 -3.74 5.62 1.87
C THR A 228 -2.36 5.74 1.24
N LEU A 229 -1.29 5.32 1.93
CA LEU A 229 0.07 5.29 1.38
C LEU A 229 0.12 4.47 0.08
N VAL A 230 -0.42 3.24 0.09
CA VAL A 230 -0.43 2.37 -1.11
C VAL A 230 -1.18 3.01 -2.26
N ARG A 231 -2.35 3.62 -1.99
CA ARG A 231 -3.11 4.33 -3.01
C ARG A 231 -2.31 5.48 -3.62
N GLU A 232 -1.66 6.28 -2.78
CA GLU A 232 -0.92 7.45 -3.24
C GLU A 232 0.33 7.09 -4.05
N VAL A 233 1.09 6.06 -3.62
CA VAL A 233 2.26 5.60 -4.42
C VAL A 233 1.82 4.96 -5.73
N ARG A 234 0.72 4.18 -5.73
CA ARG A 234 0.16 3.57 -6.95
C ARG A 234 -0.26 4.61 -7.99
N ALA A 235 -0.79 5.74 -7.54
CA ALA A 235 -1.21 6.81 -8.44
C ALA A 235 -0.06 7.60 -9.07
N ARG A 236 1.16 7.54 -8.49
CA ARG A 236 2.28 8.41 -8.88
C ARG A 236 3.49 7.67 -9.42
N GLU A 237 3.70 6.46 -9.02
CA GLU A 237 4.90 5.68 -9.32
C GLU A 237 4.53 4.47 -10.19
N ARG A 238 5.33 4.16 -11.19
CA ARG A 238 5.10 2.96 -12.02
C ARG A 238 5.27 1.67 -11.22
N THR A 239 6.22 1.67 -10.31
CA THR A 239 6.46 0.55 -9.39
C THR A 239 6.89 1.08 -8.03
N THR A 240 6.28 0.57 -6.99
CA THR A 240 6.70 0.82 -5.61
C THR A 240 6.93 -0.50 -4.89
N VAL A 241 8.04 -0.59 -4.18
CA VAL A 241 8.32 -1.71 -3.27
C VAL A 241 8.26 -1.18 -1.84
N ILE A 242 7.44 -1.79 -1.01
CA ILE A 242 7.27 -1.41 0.40
C ILE A 242 7.87 -2.50 1.28
N ASP A 243 8.91 -2.17 2.03
CA ASP A 243 9.41 -3.03 3.11
C ASP A 243 8.48 -2.88 4.32
N VAL A 244 7.64 -3.85 4.56
CA VAL A 244 6.66 -3.84 5.67
C VAL A 244 7.20 -4.51 6.94
N GLY A 245 8.47 -4.90 6.96
CA GLY A 245 9.08 -5.57 8.11
C GLY A 245 8.36 -6.86 8.47
N GLY A 246 7.93 -7.01 9.72
CA GLY A 246 7.19 -8.18 10.21
C GLY A 246 5.71 -8.23 9.81
N ALA A 247 5.15 -7.20 9.21
CA ALA A 247 3.78 -7.07 8.69
C ALA A 247 2.64 -7.41 9.69
N ALA A 248 2.94 -7.56 10.98
CA ALA A 248 1.97 -8.09 11.93
C ALA A 248 0.86 -7.07 12.29
N GLU A 249 1.14 -5.78 12.27
CA GLU A 249 0.27 -4.76 12.86
C GLU A 249 0.22 -3.44 12.09
N GLY A 250 -0.85 -2.67 12.31
CA GLY A 250 -1.01 -1.29 11.86
C GLY A 250 -0.82 -1.09 10.36
N SER A 251 -0.19 0.00 10.00
CA SER A 251 0.03 0.43 8.62
C SER A 251 0.83 -0.56 7.76
N ALA A 252 1.71 -1.36 8.37
CA ALA A 252 2.46 -2.41 7.67
C ALA A 252 1.54 -3.52 7.16
N ARG A 253 0.60 -3.99 8.00
CA ARG A 253 -0.43 -4.96 7.61
C ARG A 253 -1.36 -4.39 6.55
N GLU A 254 -1.79 -3.14 6.71
CA GLU A 254 -2.63 -2.45 5.75
C GLU A 254 -1.94 -2.37 4.37
N ALA A 255 -0.67 -1.99 4.34
CA ALA A 255 0.11 -1.93 3.10
C ALA A 255 0.26 -3.32 2.44
N LEU A 256 0.50 -4.38 3.24
CA LEU A 256 0.56 -5.75 2.73
C LEU A 256 -0.75 -6.18 2.07
N VAL A 257 -1.89 -5.82 2.70
CA VAL A 257 -3.23 -6.17 2.19
C VAL A 257 -3.58 -5.42 0.91
N ALA A 258 -3.18 -4.15 0.81
CA ALA A 258 -3.50 -3.28 -0.32
C ALA A 258 -2.54 -3.44 -1.51
N ALA A 259 -1.39 -4.09 -1.33
CA ALA A 259 -0.42 -4.33 -2.39
C ALA A 259 -0.96 -5.28 -3.46
N ASP A 260 -0.48 -5.13 -4.70
CA ASP A 260 -0.81 -6.02 -5.81
C ASP A 260 -0.12 -7.37 -5.68
N ARG A 261 1.07 -7.37 -5.06
CA ARG A 261 1.84 -8.58 -4.78
C ARG A 261 2.40 -8.54 -3.35
N ALA A 262 2.30 -9.67 -2.68
CA ALA A 262 2.89 -9.89 -1.36
C ALA A 262 4.07 -10.87 -1.49
N VAL A 263 5.24 -10.47 -1.02
CA VAL A 263 6.44 -11.29 -0.98
C VAL A 263 6.80 -11.57 0.47
N VAL A 264 6.90 -12.84 0.84
CA VAL A 264 7.34 -13.27 2.17
C VAL A 264 8.75 -13.82 2.09
N VAL A 265 9.68 -13.16 2.78
CA VAL A 265 11.08 -13.59 2.85
C VAL A 265 11.27 -14.51 4.04
N VAL A 266 11.90 -15.66 3.79
CA VAL A 266 12.13 -16.70 4.79
C VAL A 266 13.53 -17.29 4.64
N THR A 267 14.11 -17.76 5.73
CA THR A 267 15.34 -18.60 5.70
C THR A 267 14.96 -20.08 5.83
N PRO A 268 15.77 -21.03 5.30
CA PRO A 268 15.48 -22.46 5.35
C PRO A 268 15.76 -23.08 6.74
N VAL A 269 15.31 -22.38 7.80
CA VAL A 269 15.39 -22.83 9.20
C VAL A 269 13.98 -23.10 9.70
N ARG A 270 13.78 -24.19 10.41
CA ARG A 270 12.47 -24.69 10.81
C ARG A 270 11.59 -23.62 11.48
N SER A 271 12.13 -22.88 12.44
CA SER A 271 11.39 -21.83 13.15
C SER A 271 10.95 -20.69 12.23
N ALA A 272 11.79 -20.29 11.26
CA ALA A 272 11.44 -19.27 10.28
C ALA A 272 10.38 -19.76 9.31
N LEU A 273 10.38 -21.04 8.94
CA LEU A 273 9.35 -21.63 8.08
C LEU A 273 7.98 -21.71 8.79
N GLU A 274 7.96 -22.06 10.07
CA GLU A 274 6.71 -22.04 10.84
C GLU A 274 6.16 -20.62 11.00
N ALA A 275 7.03 -19.63 11.22
CA ALA A 275 6.63 -18.22 11.24
C ALA A 275 6.11 -17.74 9.87
N ALA A 276 6.74 -18.17 8.76
CA ALA A 276 6.28 -17.89 7.40
C ALA A 276 4.89 -18.51 7.15
N ARG A 277 4.67 -19.74 7.58
CA ARG A 277 3.37 -20.40 7.48
C ARG A 277 2.29 -19.62 8.21
N ALA A 278 2.57 -19.21 9.45
CA ALA A 278 1.63 -18.39 10.23
C ALA A 278 1.30 -17.08 9.50
N LEU A 279 2.33 -16.38 8.99
CA LEU A 279 2.14 -15.13 8.24
C LEU A 279 1.32 -15.33 6.96
N VAL A 280 1.54 -16.41 6.21
CA VAL A 280 0.75 -16.75 5.00
C VAL A 280 -0.72 -17.02 5.36
N LEU A 281 -0.98 -17.76 6.43
CA LEU A 281 -2.34 -18.00 6.91
C LEU A 281 -3.02 -16.70 7.37
N ASP A 282 -2.29 -15.86 8.07
CA ASP A 282 -2.80 -14.57 8.52
C ASP A 282 -3.05 -13.62 7.34
N ALA A 283 -2.16 -13.59 6.34
CA ALA A 283 -2.36 -12.81 5.12
C ALA A 283 -3.65 -13.20 4.39
N ALA A 284 -3.96 -14.50 4.33
CA ALA A 284 -5.22 -14.97 3.77
C ALA A 284 -6.44 -14.50 4.59
N ARG A 285 -6.35 -14.56 5.93
CA ARG A 285 -7.41 -14.05 6.83
C ARG A 285 -7.59 -12.53 6.73
N TRP A 286 -6.50 -11.79 6.51
CA TRP A 286 -6.54 -10.34 6.34
C TRP A 286 -7.07 -9.94 4.96
N GLY A 287 -7.23 -10.89 4.03
CA GLY A 287 -7.78 -10.65 2.71
C GLY A 287 -6.76 -10.15 1.69
N VAL A 288 -5.50 -10.55 1.80
CA VAL A 288 -4.51 -10.38 0.73
C VAL A 288 -5.03 -11.05 -0.54
N ALA A 289 -5.09 -10.32 -1.65
CA ALA A 289 -5.81 -10.72 -2.85
C ALA A 289 -5.23 -11.98 -3.54
N ALA A 290 -3.92 -12.16 -3.46
CA ALA A 290 -3.23 -13.33 -4.02
C ALA A 290 -2.36 -13.99 -2.95
N PRO A 291 -2.17 -15.32 -2.99
CA PRO A 291 -1.25 -16.00 -2.08
C PRO A 291 0.13 -15.37 -2.11
N PRO A 292 0.76 -15.10 -0.94
CA PRO A 292 2.10 -14.55 -0.89
C PRO A 292 3.13 -15.43 -1.60
N GLU A 293 4.07 -14.79 -2.29
CA GLU A 293 5.19 -15.45 -2.97
C GLU A 293 6.37 -15.59 -2.01
N LEU A 294 6.97 -16.77 -1.91
CA LEU A 294 8.12 -17.00 -1.03
C LEU A 294 9.44 -16.66 -1.71
N VAL A 295 10.26 -15.87 -1.03
CA VAL A 295 11.68 -15.75 -1.35
C VAL A 295 12.48 -16.46 -0.25
N VAL A 296 13.09 -17.59 -0.62
CA VAL A 296 13.97 -18.33 0.29
C VAL A 296 15.35 -17.70 0.26
N ASN A 297 15.68 -16.96 1.31
CA ASN A 297 16.96 -16.28 1.45
C ASN A 297 17.95 -17.11 2.28
N ARG A 298 19.25 -16.83 2.12
CA ARG A 298 20.37 -17.55 2.80
C ARG A 298 20.31 -19.07 2.57
N TRP A 299 19.90 -19.47 1.40
CA TRP A 299 19.88 -20.90 1.07
C TRP A 299 21.27 -21.45 0.82
N SER A 300 21.57 -22.60 1.37
CA SER A 300 22.78 -23.37 1.08
C SER A 300 22.47 -24.85 0.90
N ARG A 301 23.41 -25.60 0.31
CA ARG A 301 23.26 -27.07 0.19
C ARG A 301 23.26 -27.77 1.56
N ARG A 302 23.69 -27.07 2.61
CA ARG A 302 23.72 -27.55 4.00
C ARG A 302 22.53 -27.05 4.81
N ALA A 303 21.52 -26.46 4.13
CA ALA A 303 20.33 -26.00 4.81
C ALA A 303 19.58 -27.15 5.49
N ASP A 304 19.04 -26.89 6.68
CA ASP A 304 18.32 -27.90 7.48
C ASP A 304 17.07 -28.41 6.75
N VAL A 305 16.49 -27.59 5.89
CA VAL A 305 15.27 -27.91 5.14
C VAL A 305 15.50 -27.72 3.64
N GLY A 306 15.30 -28.76 2.86
CA GLY A 306 15.41 -28.69 1.41
C GLY A 306 14.27 -27.89 0.76
N LEU A 307 14.53 -27.28 -0.40
CA LEU A 307 13.58 -26.36 -1.09
C LEU A 307 12.19 -26.94 -1.33
N ARG A 308 12.09 -28.24 -1.69
CA ARG A 308 10.80 -28.91 -1.88
C ARG A 308 9.98 -29.02 -0.59
N ALA A 309 10.67 -29.12 0.55
CA ALA A 309 10.01 -29.15 1.85
C ALA A 309 9.58 -27.74 2.30
N VAL A 310 10.31 -26.69 1.93
CA VAL A 310 9.96 -25.29 2.24
C VAL A 310 8.55 -24.97 1.72
N SER A 311 8.29 -25.15 0.43
CA SER A 311 6.97 -24.85 -0.16
C SER A 311 5.85 -25.66 0.51
N ARG A 312 6.12 -26.92 0.85
CA ARG A 312 5.14 -27.80 1.51
C ARG A 312 4.85 -27.40 2.96
N ILE A 313 5.90 -26.97 3.70
CA ILE A 313 5.75 -26.54 5.11
C ILE A 313 4.98 -25.22 5.19
N VAL A 314 5.32 -24.26 4.33
CA VAL A 314 4.73 -22.91 4.35
C VAL A 314 3.38 -22.88 3.65
N ASP A 315 3.11 -23.83 2.76
CA ASP A 315 1.93 -23.89 1.89
C ASP A 315 1.80 -22.65 0.97
N ALA A 316 2.93 -22.29 0.36
CA ALA A 316 2.99 -21.18 -0.57
C ALA A 316 4.06 -21.43 -1.66
N PRO A 317 3.92 -20.83 -2.86
CA PRO A 317 4.87 -21.04 -3.95
C PRO A 317 6.21 -20.37 -3.67
N VAL A 318 7.32 -21.08 -3.94
CA VAL A 318 8.66 -20.50 -3.90
C VAL A 318 8.92 -19.79 -5.23
N ALA A 319 8.92 -18.46 -5.21
CA ALA A 319 9.15 -17.63 -6.38
C ALA A 319 10.67 -17.42 -6.64
N ALA A 320 11.48 -17.42 -5.59
CA ALA A 320 12.91 -17.23 -5.72
C ALA A 320 13.71 -17.89 -4.60
N VAL A 321 14.98 -18.18 -4.92
CA VAL A 321 15.97 -18.69 -3.96
C VAL A 321 17.21 -17.84 -4.07
N VAL A 322 17.63 -17.25 -2.94
CA VAL A 322 18.84 -16.44 -2.82
C VAL A 322 19.85 -17.22 -1.99
N ARG A 323 21.03 -17.45 -2.54
CA ARG A 323 22.10 -18.19 -1.84
C ARG A 323 22.66 -17.40 -0.67
N ASP A 324 23.10 -18.15 0.32
CA ASP A 324 23.86 -17.56 1.44
C ASP A 324 25.26 -17.15 0.96
N ASP A 325 25.54 -15.84 1.01
CA ASP A 325 26.84 -15.27 0.68
C ASP A 325 27.19 -14.13 1.64
N PRO A 326 27.70 -14.46 2.84
CA PRO A 326 28.04 -13.45 3.84
C PRO A 326 29.07 -12.42 3.36
N ARG A 327 29.96 -12.82 2.44
CA ARG A 327 30.99 -11.90 1.91
C ARG A 327 30.38 -10.80 1.04
N ARG A 328 29.37 -11.16 0.23
CA ARG A 328 28.66 -10.20 -0.64
C ARG A 328 27.63 -9.37 0.13
N MET A 329 27.16 -9.87 1.29
CA MET A 329 26.27 -9.12 2.16
C MET A 329 26.99 -8.13 3.07
N ARG A 330 28.32 -8.24 3.23
CA ARG A 330 29.11 -7.38 4.11
C ARG A 330 28.88 -5.88 3.85
N ALA A 331 28.84 -5.47 2.59
CA ALA A 331 28.60 -4.05 2.24
C ALA A 331 27.23 -3.54 2.75
N TYR A 332 26.21 -4.42 2.79
CA TYR A 332 24.92 -4.10 3.38
C TYR A 332 25.04 -3.91 4.90
N ASP A 333 25.73 -4.82 5.56
CA ASP A 333 25.93 -4.79 7.02
C ASP A 333 26.84 -3.64 7.47
N GLU A 334 27.73 -3.16 6.60
CA GLU A 334 28.65 -2.04 6.84
C GLU A 334 28.09 -0.67 6.41
N GLY A 335 26.87 -0.61 5.87
CA GLY A 335 26.23 0.65 5.45
C GLY A 335 26.91 1.31 4.25
N CYS A 336 27.41 0.53 3.30
CA CYS A 336 28.14 1.04 2.14
C CYS A 336 27.78 0.27 0.84
N VAL A 337 26.49 0.00 0.63
CA VAL A 337 26.03 -0.74 -0.55
C VAL A 337 26.21 0.07 -1.84
N ASP A 338 27.13 -0.38 -2.71
CA ASP A 338 27.07 -0.04 -4.11
C ASP A 338 25.94 -0.85 -4.77
N VAL A 339 24.76 -0.24 -4.85
CA VAL A 339 23.54 -0.89 -5.32
C VAL A 339 23.72 -1.45 -6.73
N ALA A 340 24.36 -0.73 -7.63
CA ALA A 340 24.57 -1.17 -9.00
C ALA A 340 25.46 -2.42 -9.07
N ARG A 341 26.55 -2.45 -8.32
CA ARG A 341 27.44 -3.61 -8.22
C ARG A 341 26.75 -4.78 -7.52
N TRP A 342 26.00 -4.49 -6.47
CA TRP A 342 25.30 -5.48 -5.67
C TRP A 342 24.20 -6.20 -6.48
N MET A 343 23.49 -5.47 -7.34
CA MET A 343 22.47 -6.01 -8.25
C MET A 343 23.09 -6.84 -9.40
N ARG A 344 24.30 -6.52 -9.86
CA ARG A 344 24.97 -7.28 -10.93
C ARG A 344 25.65 -8.56 -10.44
N ALA A 345 26.27 -8.50 -9.28
CA ALA A 345 27.15 -9.55 -8.76
C ALA A 345 26.86 -9.97 -7.32
N GLY A 346 25.88 -9.34 -6.65
CA GLY A 346 25.46 -9.69 -5.30
C GLY A 346 24.53 -10.90 -5.27
N PRO A 347 24.18 -11.41 -4.07
CA PRO A 347 23.26 -12.53 -3.93
C PRO A 347 21.88 -12.22 -4.53
N MET A 348 21.47 -10.96 -4.52
CA MET A 348 20.18 -10.53 -5.07
C MET A 348 20.13 -10.52 -6.61
N ALA A 349 21.25 -10.67 -7.30
CA ALA A 349 21.29 -10.91 -8.74
C ALA A 349 20.61 -12.26 -9.13
N GLU A 350 20.44 -13.16 -8.16
CA GLU A 350 19.75 -14.45 -8.34
C GLU A 350 18.22 -14.34 -8.35
N LEU A 351 17.64 -13.20 -7.95
CA LEU A 351 16.21 -12.98 -8.05
C LEU A 351 15.76 -13.06 -9.53
N PRO A 352 14.70 -13.84 -9.84
CA PRO A 352 14.27 -14.03 -11.21
C PRO A 352 13.79 -12.73 -11.87
N PRO A 353 13.89 -12.62 -13.20
CA PRO A 353 13.45 -11.43 -13.92
C PRO A 353 12.00 -11.04 -13.64
N ALA A 354 11.10 -11.99 -13.49
CA ALA A 354 9.70 -11.76 -13.15
C ALA A 354 9.49 -11.03 -11.80
N LEU A 355 10.43 -11.18 -10.87
CA LEU A 355 10.43 -10.42 -9.63
C LEU A 355 11.19 -9.09 -9.75
N ARG A 356 12.23 -9.04 -10.62
CA ARG A 356 13.12 -7.86 -10.77
C ARG A 356 12.65 -6.86 -11.81
N ARG A 357 11.85 -7.27 -12.82
CA ARG A 357 11.33 -6.40 -13.89
C ARG A 357 9.85 -6.18 -13.69
N GLY A 358 9.37 -4.96 -13.94
CA GLY A 358 7.95 -4.67 -14.04
C GLY A 358 7.32 -5.35 -15.28
N PRO A 359 6.00 -5.30 -15.41
CA PRO A 359 5.37 -5.62 -16.68
C PRO A 359 5.97 -4.73 -17.78
N ASP A 360 6.24 -5.32 -18.92
CA ASP A 360 6.82 -4.65 -20.11
C ASP A 360 5.88 -3.55 -20.63
#